data_8adb7756804db679659104adfa298c49
#
_entry.id   8adb7756804db679659104adfa298c49
#
_cell.length_a   1.000
_cell.length_b   1.000
_cell.length_c   1.000
_cell.angle_alpha   90.00
_cell.angle_beta   90.00
_cell.angle_gamma   90.00
#
_symmetry.space_group_name_H-M   'P 1'
#
loop_
_entity.id
_entity.type
_entity.pdbx_description
1 polymer ?
#
loop_
_entity_poly.entity_id
_entity_poly.type
_entity_poly.pdbx_seq_one_letter_code
_entity_poly.pdbx_strand_id
1 'polypeptide(L)'
;MLALNVLDRAKSFMATLPPEMMDRAIQWAYLHETRDSFAIEKEQPSEEKSRRFVHLLRQAHEGRLLTEDYLVDLQNSTVSNPFDKAVAFRHEQNHLHNGLRGAAGVSYVPPAPELCQELMEELMAFANQPVRDVDPLVAAAVTAFGFVFLHPFMDGNRRLSRFLIHQTLCHYGALENGLLLPVSVAMKHEEQAYLAALKAFSQPTREFWNVTWLDGDQMAFDFIGHPSIYRYWDATHCVEFTLQMARRALEVELREETEFLDRYDRVIKAVNQRYDVRGSDLSRLVMMCLDNDGKVSKHQRKQFQYSVSEEVFEFIEQEVGHALREIGKFPID
;
A
#
# COMPACT_ATOMS: atom_id res chain seq x y z
N MET A 1 -1.17 -8.47 -19.65
CA MET A 1 -1.23 -8.50 -18.19
C MET A 1 -2.61 -8.90 -17.65
N LEU A 2 -3.71 -8.40 -18.15
CA LEU A 2 -5.07 -8.84 -17.74
C LEU A 2 -5.27 -10.36 -17.85
N ALA A 3 -4.71 -10.98 -18.88
CA ALA A 3 -4.77 -12.43 -19.06
C ALA A 3 -4.07 -13.26 -17.96
N LEU A 4 -3.29 -12.63 -17.07
CA LEU A 4 -2.62 -13.31 -15.95
C LEU A 4 -3.53 -13.61 -14.77
N ASN A 5 -4.75 -13.06 -14.77
CA ASN A 5 -5.77 -13.29 -13.74
C ASN A 5 -5.23 -13.24 -12.29
N VAL A 6 -4.50 -12.16 -11.96
CA VAL A 6 -3.75 -12.02 -10.70
C VAL A 6 -4.64 -12.21 -9.47
N LEU A 7 -5.90 -11.73 -9.53
CA LEU A 7 -6.81 -11.80 -8.39
C LEU A 7 -7.27 -13.22 -8.07
N ASP A 8 -7.60 -14.04 -9.11
CA ASP A 8 -7.97 -15.43 -8.89
C ASP A 8 -6.77 -16.27 -8.48
N ARG A 9 -5.58 -15.98 -9.02
CA ARG A 9 -4.33 -16.58 -8.56
C ARG A 9 -4.03 -16.25 -7.10
N ALA A 10 -4.29 -15.02 -6.66
CA ALA A 10 -4.14 -14.64 -5.26
C ALA A 10 -5.09 -15.40 -4.35
N LYS A 11 -6.37 -15.53 -4.74
CA LYS A 11 -7.36 -16.35 -4.02
C LYS A 11 -6.94 -17.82 -3.96
N SER A 12 -6.53 -18.38 -5.09
CA SER A 12 -6.07 -19.77 -5.18
C SER A 12 -4.83 -20.01 -4.32
N PHE A 13 -3.85 -19.12 -4.39
CA PHE A 13 -2.64 -19.18 -3.57
C PHE A 13 -2.97 -19.19 -2.08
N MET A 14 -3.78 -18.24 -1.61
CA MET A 14 -4.20 -18.15 -0.21
C MET A 14 -4.96 -19.40 0.24
N ALA A 15 -5.78 -19.99 -0.62
CA ALA A 15 -6.51 -21.22 -0.32
C ALA A 15 -5.60 -22.47 -0.19
N THR A 16 -4.36 -22.44 -0.68
CA THR A 16 -3.38 -23.53 -0.48
C THR A 16 -2.70 -23.48 0.89
N LEU A 17 -2.80 -22.34 1.60
CA LEU A 17 -2.12 -22.17 2.89
C LEU A 17 -2.90 -22.84 4.03
N PRO A 18 -2.22 -23.41 5.04
CA PRO A 18 -2.87 -23.79 6.30
C PRO A 18 -3.58 -22.56 6.93
N PRO A 19 -4.73 -22.74 7.60
CA PRO A 19 -5.52 -21.62 8.16
C PRO A 19 -4.71 -20.65 9.04
N GLU A 20 -3.88 -21.19 9.94
CA GLU A 20 -3.03 -20.37 10.83
C GLU A 20 -1.98 -19.54 10.05
N MET A 21 -1.43 -20.09 8.98
CA MET A 21 -0.49 -19.39 8.12
C MET A 21 -1.19 -18.34 7.28
N MET A 22 -2.37 -18.65 6.77
CA MET A 22 -3.21 -17.70 6.03
C MET A 22 -3.55 -16.48 6.89
N ASP A 23 -3.97 -16.68 8.14
CA ASP A 23 -4.27 -15.59 9.07
C ASP A 23 -3.04 -14.70 9.33
N ARG A 24 -1.86 -15.30 9.49
CA ARG A 24 -0.59 -14.58 9.69
C ARG A 24 -0.19 -13.79 8.45
N ALA A 25 -0.30 -14.40 7.26
CA ALA A 25 -0.02 -13.72 5.99
C ALA A 25 -0.96 -12.52 5.76
N ILE A 26 -2.25 -12.67 6.08
CA ILE A 26 -3.23 -11.56 6.04
C ILE A 26 -2.83 -10.46 7.04
N GLN A 27 -2.51 -10.79 8.28
CA GLN A 27 -2.08 -9.79 9.27
C GLN A 27 -0.82 -9.06 8.83
N TRP A 28 0.17 -9.78 8.29
CA TRP A 28 1.36 -9.20 7.72
C TRP A 28 1.03 -8.22 6.59
N ALA A 29 0.16 -8.63 5.65
CA ALA A 29 -0.24 -7.77 4.54
C ALA A 29 -0.84 -6.44 5.03
N TYR A 30 -1.75 -6.46 6.02
CA TYR A 30 -2.33 -5.24 6.59
C TYR A 30 -1.30 -4.34 7.26
N LEU A 31 -0.36 -4.90 8.02
CA LEU A 31 0.67 -4.13 8.72
C LEU A 31 1.66 -3.50 7.73
N HIS A 32 2.12 -4.26 6.75
CA HIS A 32 3.10 -3.80 5.78
C HIS A 32 2.48 -2.85 4.75
N GLU A 33 1.25 -3.10 4.30
CA GLU A 33 0.49 -2.14 3.48
C GLU A 33 0.38 -0.79 4.18
N THR A 34 0.07 -0.79 5.48
CA THR A 34 0.04 0.42 6.30
C THR A 34 1.40 1.09 6.36
N ARG A 35 2.44 0.37 6.80
CA ARG A 35 3.79 0.90 6.96
C ARG A 35 4.31 1.53 5.68
N ASP A 36 4.18 0.82 4.56
CA ASP A 36 4.77 1.24 3.30
C ASP A 36 3.94 2.33 2.62
N SER A 37 2.61 2.35 2.84
CA SER A 37 1.78 3.49 2.44
C SER A 37 2.23 4.80 3.09
N PHE A 38 2.64 4.79 4.37
CA PHE A 38 3.22 5.96 5.02
C PHE A 38 4.66 6.23 4.56
N ALA A 39 5.48 5.18 4.38
CA ALA A 39 6.87 5.31 3.96
C ALA A 39 7.04 5.92 2.56
N ILE A 40 6.10 5.71 1.64
CA ILE A 40 6.06 6.38 0.32
C ILE A 40 5.98 7.90 0.50
N GLU A 41 5.25 8.39 1.51
CA GLU A 41 5.15 9.82 1.85
C GLU A 41 6.29 10.30 2.77
N LYS A 42 7.31 9.47 3.02
CA LYS A 42 8.44 9.75 3.93
C LYS A 42 8.00 10.01 5.38
N GLU A 43 6.85 9.46 5.76
CA GLU A 43 6.32 9.51 7.12
C GLU A 43 6.58 8.20 7.87
N GLN A 44 6.77 8.33 9.18
CA GLN A 44 6.75 7.19 10.11
C GLN A 44 5.51 7.33 11.01
N PRO A 45 4.49 6.49 10.84
CA PRO A 45 3.30 6.60 11.64
C PRO A 45 3.57 6.16 13.09
N SER A 46 2.93 6.83 14.05
CA SER A 46 2.85 6.32 15.41
C SER A 46 2.09 4.98 15.44
N GLU A 47 2.25 4.22 16.52
CA GLU A 47 1.54 2.95 16.70
C GLU A 47 0.01 3.13 16.61
N GLU A 48 -0.50 4.20 17.22
CA GLU A 48 -1.92 4.53 17.17
C GLU A 48 -2.40 4.85 15.75
N LYS A 49 -1.61 5.63 15.00
CA LYS A 49 -1.90 5.97 13.60
C LYS A 49 -1.89 4.72 12.71
N SER A 50 -0.94 3.83 12.93
CA SER A 50 -0.86 2.54 12.22
C SER A 50 -2.09 1.68 12.51
N ARG A 51 -2.51 1.56 13.77
CA ARG A 51 -3.73 0.81 14.14
C ARG A 51 -4.99 1.38 13.49
N ARG A 52 -5.13 2.70 13.44
CA ARG A 52 -6.26 3.35 12.76
C ARG A 52 -6.26 3.04 11.27
N PHE A 53 -5.11 3.10 10.60
CA PHE A 53 -5.02 2.82 9.18
C PHE A 53 -5.29 1.34 8.85
N VAL A 54 -4.80 0.40 9.66
CA VAL A 54 -5.17 -1.03 9.57
C VAL A 54 -6.68 -1.21 9.73
N HIS A 55 -7.30 -0.48 10.66
CA HIS A 55 -8.76 -0.52 10.81
C HIS A 55 -9.49 0.00 9.56
N LEU A 56 -9.01 1.08 8.95
CA LEU A 56 -9.52 1.60 7.69
C LEU A 56 -9.42 0.56 6.55
N LEU A 57 -8.26 -0.08 6.40
CA LEU A 57 -8.08 -1.12 5.38
C LEU A 57 -9.06 -2.28 5.57
N ARG A 58 -9.40 -2.63 6.81
CA ARG A 58 -10.44 -3.64 7.09
C ARG A 58 -11.83 -3.18 6.69
N GLN A 59 -12.14 -1.89 6.84
CA GLN A 59 -13.43 -1.32 6.43
C GLN A 59 -13.67 -1.39 4.92
N ALA A 60 -12.61 -1.55 4.09
CA ALA A 60 -12.76 -1.80 2.66
C ALA A 60 -13.66 -3.01 2.35
N HIS A 61 -13.71 -4.00 3.26
CA HIS A 61 -14.56 -5.20 3.12
C HIS A 61 -16.02 -5.00 3.58
N GLU A 62 -16.37 -3.84 4.15
CA GLU A 62 -17.73 -3.58 4.65
C GLU A 62 -18.73 -3.22 3.53
N GLY A 63 -18.26 -3.09 2.29
CA GLY A 63 -19.09 -2.78 1.12
C GLY A 63 -19.73 -1.39 1.16
N ARG A 64 -19.16 -0.44 1.93
CA ARG A 64 -19.65 0.94 1.99
C ARG A 64 -19.46 1.63 0.65
N LEU A 65 -20.48 2.38 0.22
CA LEU A 65 -20.38 3.23 -0.96
C LEU A 65 -19.45 4.41 -0.70
N LEU A 66 -18.72 4.81 -1.71
CA LEU A 66 -17.93 6.05 -1.68
C LEU A 66 -18.89 7.23 -1.75
N THR A 67 -18.87 8.05 -0.73
CA THR A 67 -19.57 9.34 -0.63
C THR A 67 -18.57 10.37 -0.13
N GLU A 68 -18.87 11.66 -0.30
CA GLU A 68 -18.03 12.74 0.23
C GLU A 68 -17.85 12.58 1.75
N ASP A 69 -18.92 12.37 2.50
CA ASP A 69 -18.89 12.17 3.96
C ASP A 69 -17.97 11.00 4.34
N TYR A 70 -18.05 9.87 3.62
CA TYR A 70 -17.19 8.73 3.91
C TYR A 70 -15.72 9.04 3.58
N LEU A 71 -15.44 9.72 2.49
CA LEU A 71 -14.08 10.13 2.12
C LEU A 71 -13.51 11.15 3.12
N VAL A 72 -14.34 12.05 3.65
CA VAL A 72 -13.98 12.98 4.75
C VAL A 72 -13.63 12.20 6.02
N ASP A 73 -14.44 11.21 6.43
CA ASP A 73 -14.16 10.35 7.58
C ASP A 73 -12.82 9.60 7.43
N LEU A 74 -12.56 9.06 6.23
CA LEU A 74 -11.32 8.38 5.90
C LEU A 74 -10.12 9.34 5.98
N GLN A 75 -10.24 10.54 5.39
CA GLN A 75 -9.20 11.57 5.43
C GLN A 75 -8.88 11.95 6.89
N ASN A 76 -9.89 12.23 7.69
CA ASN A 76 -9.74 12.60 9.10
C ASN A 76 -9.08 11.52 9.96
N SER A 77 -9.21 10.26 9.53
CA SER A 77 -8.57 9.12 10.20
C SER A 77 -7.10 8.93 9.79
N THR A 78 -6.71 9.45 8.61
CA THR A 78 -5.35 9.32 8.08
C THR A 78 -4.44 10.48 8.43
N VAL A 79 -4.97 11.70 8.60
CA VAL A 79 -4.18 12.88 8.95
C VAL A 79 -3.98 12.99 10.46
N SER A 80 -2.81 13.49 10.86
CA SER A 80 -2.44 13.63 12.27
C SER A 80 -2.70 15.02 12.81
N ASN A 81 -2.47 16.04 11.98
CA ASN A 81 -2.62 17.42 12.38
C ASN A 81 -4.12 17.80 12.35
N PRO A 82 -4.69 18.25 13.46
CA PRO A 82 -6.10 18.68 13.50
C PRO A 82 -6.44 19.79 12.49
N PHE A 83 -5.47 20.62 12.10
CA PHE A 83 -5.68 21.72 11.15
C PHE A 83 -5.79 21.21 9.69
N ASP A 84 -5.33 19.99 9.41
CA ASP A 84 -5.41 19.38 8.09
C ASP A 84 -6.67 18.53 7.91
N LYS A 85 -7.50 18.43 8.96
CA LYS A 85 -8.77 17.68 8.91
C LYS A 85 -9.77 18.38 8.02
N ALA A 86 -10.38 17.60 7.14
CA ALA A 86 -11.41 18.07 6.22
C ALA A 86 -12.81 18.03 6.87
N VAL A 87 -13.68 18.92 6.41
CA VAL A 87 -15.13 18.89 6.68
C VAL A 87 -15.92 18.64 5.40
N ALA A 88 -15.29 18.86 4.24
CA ALA A 88 -15.81 18.66 2.89
C ALA A 88 -14.63 18.55 1.93
N PHE A 89 -14.88 18.34 0.65
CA PHE A 89 -13.86 18.57 -0.38
C PHE A 89 -13.42 20.04 -0.36
N ARG A 90 -12.20 20.28 -0.84
CA ARG A 90 -11.61 21.63 -0.85
C ARG A 90 -12.45 22.62 -1.66
N HIS A 91 -12.55 23.81 -1.17
CA HIS A 91 -13.13 24.98 -1.83
C HIS A 91 -12.09 26.01 -2.27
N GLU A 92 -10.80 25.70 -2.00
CA GLU A 92 -9.67 26.52 -2.40
C GLU A 92 -8.79 25.78 -3.41
N GLN A 93 -8.08 26.53 -4.25
CA GLN A 93 -7.09 25.97 -5.15
C GLN A 93 -5.88 25.52 -4.36
N ASN A 94 -5.51 24.24 -4.51
CA ASN A 94 -4.26 23.72 -4.00
C ASN A 94 -3.28 23.37 -5.12
N HIS A 95 -2.06 23.00 -4.77
CA HIS A 95 -1.03 22.60 -5.72
C HIS A 95 -0.04 21.64 -5.04
N LEU A 96 0.71 20.90 -5.85
CA LEU A 96 1.84 20.10 -5.37
C LEU A 96 3.16 20.80 -5.67
N HIS A 97 4.08 20.73 -4.73
CA HIS A 97 5.35 21.44 -4.77
C HIS A 97 6.53 20.46 -4.71
N ASN A 98 7.59 20.72 -5.47
CA ASN A 98 8.79 19.88 -5.54
C ASN A 98 9.97 20.38 -4.69
N GLY A 99 9.76 21.40 -3.84
CA GLY A 99 10.76 22.00 -2.97
C GLY A 99 11.54 23.18 -3.57
N LEU A 100 11.38 23.48 -4.86
CA LEU A 100 11.97 24.69 -5.47
C LEU A 100 11.13 25.92 -5.09
N ARG A 101 11.75 27.07 -4.95
CA ARG A 101 11.05 28.32 -4.55
C ARG A 101 10.15 28.87 -5.67
N GLY A 102 9.02 29.47 -5.27
CA GLY A 102 8.10 30.19 -6.13
C GLY A 102 7.40 29.32 -7.16
N ALA A 103 6.92 29.91 -8.24
CA ALA A 103 6.14 29.22 -9.28
C ALA A 103 6.87 28.03 -9.95
N ALA A 104 8.20 28.06 -10.01
CA ALA A 104 9.03 26.98 -10.54
C ALA A 104 8.95 25.68 -9.68
N GLY A 105 8.59 25.82 -8.41
CA GLY A 105 8.40 24.71 -7.50
C GLY A 105 7.07 23.98 -7.65
N VAL A 106 6.09 24.58 -8.32
CA VAL A 106 4.77 23.97 -8.52
C VAL A 106 4.87 22.88 -9.58
N SER A 107 4.80 21.64 -9.14
CA SER A 107 4.94 20.44 -9.99
C SER A 107 3.62 19.94 -10.56
N TYR A 108 2.50 20.23 -9.90
CA TYR A 108 1.16 19.86 -10.34
C TYR A 108 0.12 20.85 -9.80
N VAL A 109 -0.88 21.16 -10.58
CA VAL A 109 -2.07 21.91 -10.16
C VAL A 109 -3.30 21.06 -10.49
N PRO A 110 -4.06 20.59 -9.49
CA PRO A 110 -5.30 19.87 -9.73
C PRO A 110 -6.40 20.82 -10.25
N PRO A 111 -7.54 20.30 -10.73
CA PRO A 111 -8.62 21.13 -11.27
C PRO A 111 -9.11 22.15 -10.25
N ALA A 112 -9.74 23.23 -10.73
CA ALA A 112 -10.40 24.21 -9.85
C ALA A 112 -11.44 23.53 -8.94
N PRO A 113 -11.74 24.10 -7.75
CA PRO A 113 -12.61 23.45 -6.78
C PRO A 113 -13.97 23.00 -7.34
N GLU A 114 -14.62 23.81 -8.14
CA GLU A 114 -15.93 23.52 -8.73
C GLU A 114 -15.85 22.33 -9.69
N LEU A 115 -14.82 22.28 -10.53
CA LEU A 115 -14.59 21.16 -11.43
C LEU A 115 -14.16 19.92 -10.65
N CYS A 116 -13.39 20.08 -9.57
CA CYS A 116 -13.02 18.98 -8.68
C CYS A 116 -14.25 18.33 -8.08
N GLN A 117 -15.20 19.12 -7.57
CA GLN A 117 -16.46 18.62 -7.01
C GLN A 117 -17.25 17.80 -8.04
N GLU A 118 -17.47 18.35 -9.25
CA GLU A 118 -18.17 17.68 -10.35
C GLU A 118 -17.51 16.34 -10.71
N LEU A 119 -16.20 16.35 -10.91
CA LEU A 119 -15.45 15.14 -11.30
C LEU A 119 -15.35 14.11 -10.16
N MET A 120 -15.37 14.54 -8.91
CA MET A 120 -15.44 13.62 -7.77
C MET A 120 -16.79 12.90 -7.70
N GLU A 121 -17.91 13.58 -8.01
CA GLU A 121 -19.22 12.94 -8.10
C GLU A 121 -19.22 11.85 -9.18
N GLU A 122 -18.66 12.13 -10.36
CA GLU A 122 -18.54 11.15 -11.44
C GLU A 122 -17.62 9.98 -11.07
N LEU A 123 -16.48 10.25 -10.40
CA LEU A 123 -15.55 9.23 -9.95
C LEU A 123 -16.19 8.31 -8.90
N MET A 124 -16.90 8.88 -7.93
CA MET A 124 -17.62 8.10 -6.93
C MET A 124 -18.74 7.26 -7.57
N ALA A 125 -19.50 7.82 -8.53
CA ALA A 125 -20.49 7.07 -9.27
C ALA A 125 -19.89 5.89 -10.04
N PHE A 126 -18.75 6.08 -10.69
CA PHE A 126 -17.99 5.02 -11.36
C PHE A 126 -17.52 3.93 -10.38
N ALA A 127 -16.92 4.32 -9.27
CA ALA A 127 -16.39 3.37 -8.28
C ALA A 127 -17.49 2.57 -7.57
N ASN A 128 -18.69 3.17 -7.36
CA ASN A 128 -19.83 2.56 -6.68
C ASN A 128 -20.68 1.64 -7.57
N GLN A 129 -20.46 1.64 -8.86
CA GLN A 129 -21.23 0.84 -9.82
C GLN A 129 -20.33 -0.15 -10.54
N PRO A 130 -20.14 -1.38 -10.02
CA PRO A 130 -19.34 -2.38 -10.69
C PRO A 130 -19.82 -2.61 -12.12
N VAL A 131 -18.98 -2.27 -13.09
CA VAL A 131 -19.26 -2.49 -14.51
C VAL A 131 -18.82 -3.91 -14.86
N ARG A 132 -19.73 -4.77 -15.32
CA ARG A 132 -19.49 -6.21 -15.55
C ARG A 132 -18.34 -6.50 -16.50
N ASP A 133 -18.09 -5.62 -17.45
CA ASP A 133 -17.08 -5.80 -18.51
C ASP A 133 -15.76 -5.07 -18.19
N VAL A 134 -15.61 -4.49 -16.99
CA VAL A 134 -14.38 -3.83 -16.56
C VAL A 134 -13.66 -4.71 -15.55
N ASP A 135 -12.38 -5.02 -15.83
CA ASP A 135 -11.54 -5.75 -14.89
C ASP A 135 -11.42 -4.97 -13.57
N PRO A 136 -11.58 -5.62 -12.40
CA PRO A 136 -11.52 -4.96 -11.09
C PRO A 136 -10.21 -4.18 -10.84
N LEU A 137 -9.06 -4.66 -11.34
CA LEU A 137 -7.79 -3.93 -11.22
C LEU A 137 -7.74 -2.68 -12.10
N VAL A 138 -8.40 -2.71 -13.26
CA VAL A 138 -8.55 -1.53 -14.11
C VAL A 138 -9.43 -0.50 -13.41
N ALA A 139 -10.57 -0.92 -12.86
CA ALA A 139 -11.45 -0.03 -12.11
C ALA A 139 -10.75 0.57 -10.88
N ALA A 140 -10.00 -0.26 -10.13
CA ALA A 140 -9.22 0.19 -8.99
C ALA A 140 -8.14 1.21 -9.37
N ALA A 141 -7.44 0.99 -10.49
CA ALA A 141 -6.45 1.93 -11.01
C ALA A 141 -7.08 3.28 -11.38
N VAL A 142 -8.18 3.25 -12.14
CA VAL A 142 -8.89 4.48 -12.56
C VAL A 142 -9.41 5.24 -11.35
N THR A 143 -10.01 4.55 -10.38
CA THR A 143 -10.52 5.18 -9.14
C THR A 143 -9.37 5.80 -8.33
N ALA A 144 -8.30 5.07 -8.07
CA ALA A 144 -7.20 5.52 -7.23
C ALA A 144 -6.41 6.67 -7.87
N PHE A 145 -6.05 6.55 -9.14
CA PHE A 145 -5.30 7.61 -9.84
C PHE A 145 -6.19 8.80 -10.18
N GLY A 146 -7.45 8.59 -10.58
CA GLY A 146 -8.42 9.68 -10.73
C GLY A 146 -8.55 10.50 -9.46
N PHE A 147 -8.70 9.84 -8.31
CA PHE A 147 -8.78 10.51 -7.02
C PHE A 147 -7.53 11.35 -6.70
N VAL A 148 -6.32 10.78 -6.90
CA VAL A 148 -5.08 11.52 -6.61
C VAL A 148 -4.85 12.69 -7.59
N PHE A 149 -5.36 12.60 -8.82
CA PHE A 149 -5.29 13.70 -9.78
C PHE A 149 -6.31 14.80 -9.48
N LEU A 150 -7.52 14.45 -9.05
CA LEU A 150 -8.51 15.44 -8.61
C LEU A 150 -8.11 16.14 -7.31
N HIS A 151 -7.41 15.44 -6.45
CA HIS A 151 -6.83 16.00 -5.21
C HIS A 151 -7.85 16.74 -4.35
N PRO A 152 -8.95 16.08 -3.93
CA PRO A 152 -10.10 16.76 -3.32
C PRO A 152 -9.84 17.30 -1.92
N PHE A 153 -8.77 16.92 -1.25
CA PHE A 153 -8.40 17.39 0.09
C PHE A 153 -7.11 18.20 0.07
N MET A 154 -6.85 18.97 1.13
CA MET A 154 -5.60 19.70 1.28
C MET A 154 -4.44 18.76 1.65
N ASP A 155 -4.71 17.69 2.41
CA ASP A 155 -3.74 16.62 2.74
C ASP A 155 -4.40 15.23 2.73
N GLY A 156 -3.58 14.18 2.67
CA GLY A 156 -4.01 12.78 2.77
C GLY A 156 -4.40 12.11 1.45
N ASN A 157 -4.47 12.85 0.33
CA ASN A 157 -4.97 12.32 -0.94
C ASN A 157 -4.21 11.09 -1.44
N ARG A 158 -2.89 11.05 -1.33
CA ARG A 158 -2.10 9.91 -1.80
C ARG A 158 -2.32 8.64 -0.97
N ARG A 159 -2.46 8.78 0.36
CA ARG A 159 -2.78 7.64 1.24
C ARG A 159 -4.16 7.10 0.96
N LEU A 160 -5.13 7.99 0.77
CA LEU A 160 -6.48 7.60 0.38
C LEU A 160 -6.54 6.97 -1.00
N SER A 161 -5.79 7.46 -1.98
CA SER A 161 -5.77 6.82 -3.31
C SER A 161 -5.32 5.36 -3.25
N ARG A 162 -4.31 5.04 -2.41
CA ARG A 162 -3.89 3.64 -2.20
C ARG A 162 -4.95 2.82 -1.46
N PHE A 163 -5.62 3.40 -0.46
CA PHE A 163 -6.77 2.76 0.17
C PHE A 163 -7.90 2.46 -0.84
N LEU A 164 -8.18 3.38 -1.77
CA LEU A 164 -9.21 3.22 -2.78
C LEU A 164 -8.95 2.04 -3.75
N ILE A 165 -7.70 1.61 -3.94
CA ILE A 165 -7.41 0.36 -4.66
C ILE A 165 -8.11 -0.81 -3.96
N HIS A 166 -7.92 -0.95 -2.65
CA HIS A 166 -8.51 -2.04 -1.87
C HIS A 166 -10.03 -1.92 -1.79
N GLN A 167 -10.54 -0.71 -1.54
CA GLN A 167 -11.98 -0.44 -1.49
C GLN A 167 -12.68 -0.85 -2.79
N THR A 168 -12.11 -0.48 -3.94
CA THR A 168 -12.67 -0.83 -5.25
C THR A 168 -12.60 -2.34 -5.48
N LEU A 169 -11.47 -2.99 -5.20
CA LEU A 169 -11.33 -4.44 -5.37
C LEU A 169 -12.33 -5.22 -4.50
N CYS A 170 -12.54 -4.80 -3.26
CA CYS A 170 -13.52 -5.41 -2.36
C CYS A 170 -14.95 -5.18 -2.85
N HIS A 171 -15.27 -3.95 -3.27
CA HIS A 171 -16.59 -3.60 -3.77
C HIS A 171 -16.96 -4.35 -5.06
N TYR A 172 -16.00 -4.66 -5.91
CA TYR A 172 -16.15 -5.49 -7.09
C TYR A 172 -16.17 -7.02 -6.78
N GLY A 173 -16.11 -7.42 -5.51
CA GLY A 173 -16.08 -8.83 -5.09
C GLY A 173 -14.78 -9.55 -5.50
N ALA A 174 -13.75 -8.79 -5.85
CA ALA A 174 -12.47 -9.35 -6.28
C ALA A 174 -11.61 -9.83 -5.11
N LEU A 175 -11.76 -9.23 -3.93
CA LEU A 175 -11.12 -9.63 -2.67
C LEU A 175 -12.18 -9.88 -1.61
N GLU A 176 -12.15 -11.06 -0.98
CA GLU A 176 -13.10 -11.51 0.02
C GLU A 176 -12.39 -12.04 1.27
N ASN A 177 -13.14 -12.32 2.32
CA ASN A 177 -12.65 -12.97 3.55
C ASN A 177 -11.45 -12.28 4.21
N GLY A 178 -11.38 -10.94 4.12
CA GLY A 178 -10.28 -10.16 4.68
C GLY A 178 -8.98 -10.24 3.87
N LEU A 179 -8.97 -10.87 2.69
CA LEU A 179 -7.79 -10.91 1.83
C LEU A 179 -7.44 -9.49 1.37
N LEU A 180 -6.18 -9.12 1.53
CA LEU A 180 -5.61 -7.86 1.08
C LEU A 180 -4.35 -8.15 0.25
N LEU A 181 -4.27 -7.52 -0.92
CA LEU A 181 -3.09 -7.58 -1.77
C LEU A 181 -2.16 -6.41 -1.38
N PRO A 182 -0.93 -6.64 -0.90
CA PRO A 182 -0.08 -5.57 -0.36
C PRO A 182 0.56 -4.72 -1.47
N VAL A 183 -0.27 -3.94 -2.17
CA VAL A 183 0.15 -3.12 -3.32
C VAL A 183 1.06 -1.96 -2.93
N SER A 184 0.91 -1.37 -1.72
CA SER A 184 1.81 -0.31 -1.25
C SER A 184 3.21 -0.84 -0.97
N VAL A 185 3.35 -2.11 -0.54
CA VAL A 185 4.65 -2.77 -0.40
C VAL A 185 5.35 -2.83 -1.76
N ALA A 186 4.65 -3.34 -2.78
CA ALA A 186 5.16 -3.38 -4.15
C ALA A 186 5.49 -1.98 -4.69
N MET A 187 4.61 -0.99 -4.47
CA MET A 187 4.82 0.40 -4.87
C MET A 187 6.04 1.03 -4.19
N LYS A 188 6.31 0.70 -2.92
CA LYS A 188 7.48 1.19 -2.20
C LYS A 188 8.78 0.68 -2.80
N HIS A 189 8.82 -0.58 -3.22
CA HIS A 189 9.96 -1.13 -3.93
C HIS A 189 10.15 -0.53 -5.34
N GLU A 190 9.05 -0.13 -6.00
CA GLU A 190 9.01 0.43 -7.36
C GLU A 190 8.68 1.94 -7.36
N GLU A 191 9.19 2.70 -6.38
CA GLU A 191 8.85 4.12 -6.17
C GLU A 191 9.08 4.98 -7.42
N GLN A 192 10.11 4.70 -8.22
CA GLN A 192 10.38 5.43 -9.45
C GLN A 192 9.30 5.18 -10.53
N ALA A 193 8.84 3.94 -10.63
CA ALA A 193 7.75 3.59 -11.55
C ALA A 193 6.42 4.23 -11.11
N TYR A 194 6.15 4.27 -9.79
CA TYR A 194 4.99 5.00 -9.25
C TYR A 194 5.02 6.49 -9.60
N LEU A 195 6.17 7.13 -9.39
CA LEU A 195 6.34 8.54 -9.75
C LEU A 195 6.22 8.77 -11.26
N ALA A 196 6.68 7.84 -12.09
CA ALA A 196 6.53 7.93 -13.54
C ALA A 196 5.05 7.84 -13.96
N ALA A 197 4.27 6.93 -13.37
CA ALA A 197 2.84 6.81 -13.62
C ALA A 197 2.08 8.10 -13.23
N LEU A 198 2.41 8.71 -12.09
CA LEU A 198 1.82 10.00 -11.69
C LEU A 198 2.21 11.13 -12.65
N LYS A 199 3.47 11.19 -13.07
CA LYS A 199 4.00 12.23 -13.96
C LYS A 199 3.44 12.16 -15.38
N ALA A 200 3.07 10.98 -15.85
CA ALA A 200 2.48 10.79 -17.18
C ALA A 200 1.25 11.68 -17.40
N PHE A 201 0.46 11.94 -16.36
CA PHE A 201 -0.65 12.88 -16.39
C PHE A 201 -0.28 14.26 -15.83
N SER A 202 0.34 14.33 -14.65
CA SER A 202 0.50 15.58 -13.91
C SER A 202 1.46 16.56 -14.61
N GLN A 203 2.48 16.07 -15.31
CA GLN A 203 3.47 16.91 -15.96
C GLN A 203 2.90 17.63 -17.19
N PRO A 204 2.24 16.97 -18.19
CA PRO A 204 1.59 17.66 -19.29
C PRO A 204 0.49 18.62 -18.81
N THR A 205 -0.30 18.20 -17.81
CA THR A 205 -1.40 19.01 -17.28
C THR A 205 -0.91 20.31 -16.67
N ARG A 206 0.27 20.30 -16.03
CA ARG A 206 0.89 21.49 -15.44
C ARG A 206 1.15 22.61 -16.48
N GLU A 207 1.37 22.26 -17.73
CA GLU A 207 1.63 23.23 -18.82
C GLU A 207 0.42 24.12 -19.15
N PHE A 208 -0.79 23.70 -18.78
CA PHE A 208 -2.02 24.46 -18.95
C PHE A 208 -2.33 25.41 -17.79
N TRP A 209 -1.38 25.64 -16.89
CA TRP A 209 -1.53 26.55 -15.77
C TRP A 209 -0.46 27.65 -15.78
N ASN A 210 -0.89 28.89 -15.85
CA ASN A 210 -0.05 30.03 -15.51
C ASN A 210 -0.02 30.15 -13.98
N VAL A 211 1.16 30.02 -13.40
CA VAL A 211 1.36 30.15 -11.95
C VAL A 211 2.23 31.37 -11.70
N THR A 212 1.68 32.35 -10.96
CA THR A 212 2.38 33.58 -10.62
C THR A 212 2.60 33.61 -9.10
N TRP A 213 3.85 33.72 -8.68
CA TRP A 213 4.19 33.96 -7.29
C TRP A 213 3.81 35.42 -6.93
N LEU A 214 3.11 35.60 -5.82
CA LEU A 214 2.65 36.91 -5.34
C LEU A 214 3.54 37.36 -4.17
N ASP A 215 3.44 36.75 -3.01
CA ASP A 215 4.20 37.09 -1.81
C ASP A 215 4.18 35.89 -0.83
N GLY A 216 5.27 35.69 -0.08
CA GLY A 216 5.38 34.59 0.88
C GLY A 216 5.10 33.23 0.21
N ASP A 217 4.10 32.52 0.68
CA ASP A 217 3.62 31.25 0.09
C ASP A 217 2.39 31.42 -0.82
N GLN A 218 2.00 32.67 -1.10
CA GLN A 218 0.82 32.97 -1.92
C GLN A 218 1.15 32.91 -3.41
N MET A 219 0.31 32.20 -4.16
CA MET A 219 0.40 32.06 -5.60
C MET A 219 -0.97 32.32 -6.24
N ALA A 220 -0.96 32.90 -7.44
CA ALA A 220 -2.13 32.98 -8.31
C ALA A 220 -2.05 31.87 -9.36
N PHE A 221 -3.18 31.27 -9.65
CA PHE A 221 -3.34 30.15 -10.58
C PHE A 221 -4.35 30.57 -11.67
N ASP A 222 -3.93 30.56 -12.93
CA ASP A 222 -4.78 30.87 -14.06
C ASP A 222 -4.76 29.68 -15.04
N PHE A 223 -5.90 29.04 -15.22
CA PHE A 223 -6.05 27.88 -16.10
C PHE A 223 -6.30 28.32 -17.53
N ILE A 224 -5.36 28.04 -18.42
CA ILE A 224 -5.43 28.42 -19.85
C ILE A 224 -5.82 27.24 -20.74
N GLY A 225 -6.04 26.05 -20.18
CA GLY A 225 -6.44 24.84 -20.89
C GLY A 225 -7.96 24.70 -21.02
N HIS A 226 -8.39 23.48 -21.39
CA HIS A 226 -9.80 23.12 -21.43
C HIS A 226 -10.09 22.08 -20.35
N PRO A 227 -11.21 22.16 -19.58
CA PRO A 227 -11.56 21.23 -18.50
C PRO A 227 -11.55 19.75 -18.89
N SER A 228 -11.71 19.43 -20.17
CA SER A 228 -11.68 18.06 -20.69
C SER A 228 -10.38 17.30 -20.40
N ILE A 229 -9.26 17.99 -20.15
CA ILE A 229 -7.99 17.31 -19.80
C ILE A 229 -8.08 16.55 -18.48
N TYR A 230 -8.89 17.02 -17.53
CA TYR A 230 -9.12 16.34 -16.27
C TYR A 230 -10.21 15.27 -16.35
N ARG A 231 -11.16 15.44 -17.30
CA ARG A 231 -12.28 14.51 -17.48
C ARG A 231 -11.90 13.29 -18.34
N TYR A 232 -11.10 13.50 -19.39
CA TYR A 232 -10.75 12.48 -20.40
C TYR A 232 -9.25 12.23 -20.42
N TRP A 233 -8.70 11.88 -19.26
CA TRP A 233 -7.28 11.56 -19.15
C TRP A 233 -6.97 10.13 -19.60
N ASP A 234 -5.77 9.91 -20.13
CA ASP A 234 -5.29 8.58 -20.51
C ASP A 234 -4.82 7.79 -19.27
N ALA A 235 -5.58 6.78 -18.89
CA ALA A 235 -5.29 5.93 -17.73
C ALA A 235 -4.29 4.80 -18.01
N THR A 236 -3.83 4.62 -19.26
CA THR A 236 -3.03 3.46 -19.67
C THR A 236 -1.83 3.22 -18.78
N HIS A 237 -1.00 4.22 -18.55
CA HIS A 237 0.19 4.08 -17.69
C HIS A 237 -0.14 3.74 -16.23
N CYS A 238 -1.23 4.30 -15.69
CA CYS A 238 -1.66 4.05 -14.33
C CYS A 238 -2.23 2.62 -14.18
N VAL A 239 -2.97 2.16 -15.17
CA VAL A 239 -3.50 0.79 -15.23
C VAL A 239 -2.36 -0.22 -15.36
N GLU A 240 -1.43 -0.02 -16.28
CA GLU A 240 -0.26 -0.90 -16.45
C GLU A 240 0.55 -0.98 -15.17
N PHE A 241 0.81 0.15 -14.52
CA PHE A 241 1.51 0.21 -13.25
C PHE A 241 0.75 -0.56 -12.17
N THR A 242 -0.56 -0.36 -12.01
CA THR A 242 -1.36 -1.05 -10.99
C THR A 242 -1.37 -2.57 -11.21
N LEU A 243 -1.49 -3.03 -12.45
CA LEU A 243 -1.41 -4.44 -12.82
C LEU A 243 -0.02 -5.05 -12.48
N GLN A 244 1.05 -4.30 -12.72
CA GLN A 244 2.41 -4.72 -12.35
C GLN A 244 2.57 -4.82 -10.84
N MET A 245 2.05 -3.85 -10.08
CA MET A 245 2.12 -3.84 -8.62
C MET A 245 1.26 -4.96 -8.01
N ALA A 246 0.07 -5.21 -8.52
CA ALA A 246 -0.77 -6.33 -8.10
C ALA A 246 -0.07 -7.68 -8.34
N ARG A 247 0.56 -7.86 -9.50
CA ARG A 247 1.34 -9.06 -9.80
C ARG A 247 2.53 -9.21 -8.85
N ARG A 248 3.31 -8.14 -8.64
CA ARG A 248 4.45 -8.15 -7.73
C ARG A 248 4.02 -8.45 -6.29
N ALA A 249 2.93 -7.83 -5.83
CA ALA A 249 2.39 -8.05 -4.49
C ALA A 249 2.05 -9.53 -4.24
N LEU A 250 1.56 -10.24 -5.27
CA LEU A 250 1.32 -11.69 -5.20
C LEU A 250 2.62 -12.50 -5.35
N GLU A 251 3.32 -12.32 -6.49
CA GLU A 251 4.40 -13.22 -6.91
C GLU A 251 5.71 -13.03 -6.13
N VAL A 252 5.87 -11.87 -5.47
CA VAL A 252 7.05 -11.56 -4.67
C VAL A 252 6.67 -11.40 -3.20
N GLU A 253 5.89 -10.36 -2.87
CA GLU A 253 5.71 -9.94 -1.47
C GLU A 253 4.99 -10.99 -0.62
N LEU A 254 3.82 -11.47 -1.06
CA LEU A 254 3.06 -12.50 -0.32
C LEU A 254 3.77 -13.85 -0.34
N ARG A 255 4.43 -14.20 -1.45
CA ARG A 255 5.17 -15.44 -1.54
C ARG A 255 6.37 -15.46 -0.59
N GLU A 256 7.19 -14.42 -0.60
CA GLU A 256 8.36 -14.33 0.27
C GLU A 256 7.95 -14.40 1.75
N GLU A 257 6.85 -13.73 2.12
CA GLU A 257 6.34 -13.79 3.49
C GLU A 257 5.86 -15.19 3.86
N THR A 258 5.09 -15.86 2.99
CA THR A 258 4.60 -17.21 3.28
C THR A 258 5.74 -18.25 3.34
N GLU A 259 6.77 -18.09 2.50
CA GLU A 259 7.98 -18.90 2.59
C GLU A 259 8.76 -18.64 3.88
N PHE A 260 8.84 -17.38 4.32
CA PHE A 260 9.45 -17.02 5.59
C PHE A 260 8.69 -17.63 6.77
N LEU A 261 7.36 -17.56 6.78
CA LEU A 261 6.51 -18.14 7.81
C LEU A 261 6.66 -19.68 7.87
N ASP A 262 6.72 -20.37 6.73
CA ASP A 262 6.93 -21.84 6.68
C ASP A 262 8.31 -22.22 7.24
N ARG A 263 9.35 -21.49 6.85
CA ARG A 263 10.72 -21.72 7.38
C ARG A 263 10.76 -21.50 8.88
N TYR A 264 10.18 -20.40 9.35
CA TYR A 264 10.09 -20.08 10.77
C TYR A 264 9.40 -21.17 11.56
N ASP A 265 8.21 -21.61 11.13
CA ASP A 265 7.43 -22.65 11.82
C ASP A 265 8.16 -23.98 11.88
N ARG A 266 8.84 -24.38 10.80
CA ARG A 266 9.66 -25.61 10.77
C ARG A 266 10.81 -25.56 11.76
N VAL A 267 11.55 -24.45 11.82
CA VAL A 267 12.66 -24.29 12.76
C VAL A 267 12.17 -24.27 14.21
N ILE A 268 11.11 -23.52 14.51
CA ILE A 268 10.50 -23.50 15.85
C ILE A 268 10.10 -24.90 16.29
N LYS A 269 9.45 -25.66 15.38
CA LYS A 269 9.03 -27.04 15.67
C LYS A 269 10.23 -27.97 15.95
N ALA A 270 11.27 -27.87 15.12
CA ALA A 270 12.47 -28.70 15.28
C ALA A 270 13.18 -28.43 16.61
N VAL A 271 13.33 -27.15 16.99
CA VAL A 271 13.95 -26.76 18.25
C VAL A 271 13.11 -27.21 19.45
N ASN A 272 11.79 -27.01 19.44
CA ASN A 272 10.89 -27.40 20.53
C ASN A 272 10.80 -28.92 20.74
N GLN A 273 11.13 -29.72 19.71
CA GLN A 273 11.20 -31.19 19.84
C GLN A 273 12.42 -31.64 20.60
N ARG A 274 13.47 -30.84 20.67
CA ARG A 274 14.77 -31.23 21.23
C ARG A 274 15.16 -30.45 22.48
N TYR A 275 14.73 -29.18 22.58
CA TYR A 275 15.14 -28.27 23.64
C TYR A 275 13.93 -27.55 24.23
N ASP A 276 13.97 -27.34 25.54
CA ASP A 276 13.01 -26.49 26.27
C ASP A 276 13.58 -25.07 26.36
N VAL A 277 13.24 -24.23 25.39
CA VAL A 277 13.64 -22.83 25.33
C VAL A 277 12.41 -21.95 25.52
N ARG A 278 12.56 -20.89 26.34
CA ARG A 278 11.47 -19.92 26.52
C ARG A 278 10.97 -19.39 25.18
N GLY A 279 9.66 -19.52 24.91
CA GLY A 279 9.06 -19.23 23.60
C GLY A 279 9.37 -17.85 23.05
N SER A 280 9.40 -16.80 23.91
CA SER A 280 9.77 -15.44 23.48
C SER A 280 11.22 -15.30 23.02
N ASP A 281 12.14 -16.04 23.64
CA ASP A 281 13.56 -16.00 23.30
C ASP A 281 13.81 -16.82 22.02
N LEU A 282 13.19 -18.00 21.93
CA LEU A 282 13.26 -18.84 20.73
C LEU A 282 12.72 -18.10 19.50
N SER A 283 11.53 -17.50 19.59
CA SER A 283 10.93 -16.73 18.50
C SER A 283 11.86 -15.63 17.99
N ARG A 284 12.44 -14.86 18.91
CA ARG A 284 13.39 -13.78 18.56
C ARG A 284 14.66 -14.32 17.91
N LEU A 285 15.23 -15.39 18.43
CA LEU A 285 16.46 -15.97 17.88
C LEU A 285 16.26 -16.55 16.49
N VAL A 286 15.16 -17.27 16.27
CA VAL A 286 14.85 -17.84 14.95
C VAL A 286 14.62 -16.74 13.92
N MET A 287 13.86 -15.67 14.27
CA MET A 287 13.68 -14.51 13.38
C MET A 287 15.03 -13.86 13.06
N MET A 288 15.84 -13.54 14.07
CA MET A 288 17.14 -12.91 13.86
C MET A 288 18.10 -13.79 13.03
N CYS A 289 18.02 -15.10 13.16
CA CYS A 289 18.84 -16.04 12.41
C CYS A 289 18.40 -16.11 10.95
N LEU A 290 17.08 -16.12 10.68
CA LEU A 290 16.52 -16.07 9.33
C LEU A 290 16.88 -14.76 8.63
N ASP A 291 16.76 -13.62 9.32
CA ASP A 291 17.09 -12.28 8.79
C ASP A 291 18.60 -12.07 8.54
N ASN A 292 19.46 -12.90 9.11
CA ASN A 292 20.91 -12.82 9.04
C ASN A 292 21.55 -14.05 8.36
N ASP A 293 20.95 -14.49 7.26
CA ASP A 293 21.44 -15.57 6.39
C ASP A 293 21.82 -16.86 7.14
N GLY A 294 21.02 -17.20 8.15
CA GLY A 294 21.21 -18.43 8.93
C GLY A 294 22.27 -18.34 10.02
N LYS A 295 22.61 -17.13 10.48
CA LYS A 295 23.61 -16.92 11.53
C LYS A 295 23.08 -16.08 12.68
N VAL A 296 23.41 -16.52 13.91
CA VAL A 296 23.23 -15.72 15.13
C VAL A 296 24.50 -14.93 15.41
N SER A 297 24.45 -13.60 15.32
CA SER A 297 25.63 -12.74 15.51
C SER A 297 26.19 -12.86 16.94
N LYS A 298 27.49 -12.52 17.10
CA LYS A 298 28.15 -12.52 18.43
C LYS A 298 27.42 -11.64 19.45
N HIS A 299 26.85 -10.52 18.98
CA HIS A 299 26.09 -9.61 19.84
C HIS A 299 24.79 -10.28 20.33
N GLN A 300 24.05 -10.93 19.43
CA GLN A 300 22.83 -11.65 19.75
C GLN A 300 23.10 -12.83 20.69
N ARG A 301 24.15 -13.65 20.45
CA ARG A 301 24.57 -14.73 21.37
C ARG A 301 24.84 -14.18 22.76
N LYS A 302 25.54 -13.04 22.88
CA LYS A 302 25.79 -12.40 24.18
C LYS A 302 24.51 -11.93 24.87
N GLN A 303 23.51 -11.46 24.13
CA GLN A 303 22.22 -11.03 24.68
C GLN A 303 21.45 -12.18 25.31
N PHE A 304 21.50 -13.38 24.71
CA PHE A 304 20.75 -14.55 25.18
C PHE A 304 21.61 -15.59 25.93
N GLN A 305 22.88 -15.29 26.23
CA GLN A 305 23.84 -16.25 26.84
C GLN A 305 23.40 -16.84 28.20
N TYR A 306 22.48 -16.19 28.92
CA TYR A 306 21.98 -16.65 30.20
C TYR A 306 20.66 -17.44 30.07
N SER A 307 20.01 -17.43 28.95
CA SER A 307 18.74 -18.14 28.70
C SER A 307 18.86 -19.25 27.67
N VAL A 308 19.94 -19.26 26.87
CA VAL A 308 20.12 -20.21 25.76
C VAL A 308 21.57 -20.68 25.74
N SER A 309 21.78 -22.00 25.65
CA SER A 309 23.11 -22.62 25.58
C SER A 309 23.71 -22.50 24.17
N GLU A 310 25.05 -22.63 24.05
CA GLU A 310 25.76 -22.59 22.78
C GLU A 310 25.27 -23.69 21.82
N GLU A 311 25.00 -24.88 22.35
CA GLU A 311 24.46 -26.00 21.57
C GLU A 311 23.10 -25.66 20.88
N VAL A 312 22.26 -24.88 21.55
CA VAL A 312 20.96 -24.43 20.98
C VAL A 312 21.18 -23.42 19.88
N PHE A 313 22.12 -22.47 20.02
CA PHE A 313 22.45 -21.54 18.94
C PHE A 313 22.95 -22.29 17.69
N GLU A 314 23.86 -23.25 17.86
CA GLU A 314 24.38 -24.06 16.76
C GLU A 314 23.25 -24.86 16.08
N PHE A 315 22.35 -25.44 16.85
CA PHE A 315 21.21 -26.19 16.33
C PHE A 315 20.23 -25.28 15.58
N ILE A 316 19.92 -24.10 16.08
CA ILE A 316 19.09 -23.10 15.36
C ILE A 316 19.76 -22.72 14.02
N GLU A 317 21.06 -22.41 14.02
CA GLU A 317 21.79 -22.10 12.77
C GLU A 317 21.78 -23.26 11.79
N GLN A 318 21.89 -24.49 12.26
CA GLN A 318 21.82 -25.69 11.42
C GLN A 318 20.43 -25.82 10.78
N GLU A 319 19.36 -25.75 11.58
CA GLU A 319 17.98 -25.88 11.11
C GLU A 319 17.58 -24.75 10.15
N VAL A 320 17.96 -23.50 10.46
CA VAL A 320 17.75 -22.37 9.56
C VAL A 320 18.54 -22.58 8.26
N GLY A 321 19.80 -23.04 8.35
CA GLY A 321 20.58 -23.33 7.16
C GLY A 321 19.99 -24.45 6.29
N HIS A 322 19.31 -25.44 6.89
CA HIS A 322 18.51 -26.42 6.14
C HIS A 322 17.29 -25.80 5.48
N ALA A 323 16.52 -25.02 6.26
CA ALA A 323 15.30 -24.37 5.77
C ALA A 323 15.55 -23.35 4.62
N LEU A 324 16.69 -22.66 4.63
CA LEU A 324 17.07 -21.72 3.55
C LEU A 324 17.47 -22.41 2.24
N ARG A 325 17.92 -23.68 2.30
CA ARG A 325 18.31 -24.46 1.10
C ARG A 325 17.13 -25.19 0.44
N GLU A 326 16.02 -25.34 1.15
CA GLU A 326 14.83 -25.99 0.60
C GLU A 326 14.02 -25.01 -0.26
N ILE A 327 13.49 -25.50 -1.39
CA ILE A 327 12.58 -24.74 -2.25
C ILE A 327 11.25 -24.55 -1.50
N GLY A 328 10.67 -23.37 -1.58
CA GLY A 328 9.39 -23.05 -0.95
C GLY A 328 8.27 -24.03 -1.35
N LYS A 329 7.41 -24.36 -0.37
CA LYS A 329 6.33 -25.37 -0.54
C LYS A 329 5.09 -24.86 -1.26
N PHE A 330 4.96 -23.54 -1.40
CA PHE A 330 3.75 -22.90 -1.92
C PHE A 330 4.04 -22.25 -3.28
N PRO A 331 4.00 -23.00 -4.40
CA PRO A 331 4.14 -22.42 -5.72
C PRO A 331 2.92 -21.53 -6.05
N ILE A 332 3.17 -20.44 -6.76
CA ILE A 332 2.13 -19.62 -7.38
C ILE A 332 2.05 -20.04 -8.84
N ASP A 333 1.04 -20.82 -9.19
CA ASP A 333 0.76 -21.26 -10.57
C ASP A 333 0.14 -20.16 -11.43
#